data_cdc999abcec3b261e9275dc65ee4b576
#
_entry.id   cdc999abcec3b261e9275dc65ee4b576
#
_cell.length_a   1.000
_cell.length_b   1.000
_cell.length_c   1.000
_cell.angle_alpha   90.00
_cell.angle_beta   90.00
_cell.angle_gamma   90.00
#
_symmetry.space_group_name_H-M   'P 1'
#
loop_
_entity.id
_entity.type
_entity.pdbx_description
1 polymer ?
#
loop_
_entity_poly.entity_id
_entity_poly.type
_entity_poly.pdbx_seq_one_letter_code
_entity_poly.pdbx_strand_id
1 'polypeptide(L)'
;MATFGAQTLGMDTTTSSSTGTFHLDIDPRPLFAAATDTATGVIAAVRADQLANPTPCTEYEVRELLRHLVGVMPRVAAMGRGDDPMRVTAPEVDGMADDDVIPAWRAAVEEAKAAWADGSALERTIVLPWATDTGAAALLGYVSEITVHTWDIAHATGQTPTWNEEAVGNAYGLIREWLPGVGRAEIFAEVRKKMGPAAAGAPDAFAEVAPVPDDAPIIDRLVAWNGRQP
;
A
#
# COMPACT_ATOMS: atom_id res chain seq x y z
N MET A 1 -11.62 59.11 18.61
CA MET A 1 -11.96 58.58 17.27
C MET A 1 -10.72 57.89 16.74
N ALA A 2 -10.64 56.59 16.84
CA ALA A 2 -9.51 55.75 16.32
C ALA A 2 -10.11 54.77 15.33
N THR A 3 -9.76 54.93 14.06
CA THR A 3 -10.14 54.10 12.95
C THR A 3 -9.30 52.84 12.94
N PHE A 4 -9.93 51.66 13.08
CA PHE A 4 -9.33 50.35 12.88
C PHE A 4 -9.31 50.03 11.39
N GLY A 5 -8.08 49.92 10.83
CA GLY A 5 -7.86 49.41 9.50
C GLY A 5 -7.92 47.86 9.49
N ALA A 6 -8.81 47.34 8.65
CA ALA A 6 -8.90 45.91 8.38
C ALA A 6 -7.74 45.49 7.45
N GLN A 7 -6.84 44.65 7.95
CA GLN A 7 -5.87 43.93 7.11
C GLN A 7 -6.53 42.65 6.61
N THR A 8 -6.77 42.59 5.31
CA THR A 8 -7.13 41.38 4.59
C THR A 8 -5.89 40.49 4.48
N LEU A 9 -5.88 39.37 5.21
CA LEU A 9 -4.94 38.28 5.00
C LEU A 9 -5.32 37.57 3.70
N GLY A 10 -4.54 37.79 2.66
CA GLY A 10 -4.61 37.00 1.44
C GLY A 10 -4.13 35.57 1.74
N MET A 11 -5.04 34.60 1.68
CA MET A 11 -4.67 33.19 1.65
C MET A 11 -4.24 32.87 0.22
N ASP A 12 -2.94 32.87 -0.02
CA ASP A 12 -2.37 32.26 -1.21
C ASP A 12 -2.50 30.72 -1.11
N THR A 13 -3.52 30.19 -1.74
CA THR A 13 -3.65 28.75 -2.00
C THR A 13 -2.75 28.36 -3.16
N THR A 14 -1.44 28.34 -2.94
CA THR A 14 -0.54 27.65 -3.85
C THR A 14 -0.62 26.15 -3.55
N THR A 15 -1.33 25.44 -4.41
CA THR A 15 -1.30 23.98 -4.48
C THR A 15 0.12 23.59 -4.90
N SER A 16 1.00 23.39 -3.94
CA SER A 16 2.33 22.87 -4.16
C SER A 16 2.19 21.37 -4.46
N SER A 17 2.25 21.01 -5.75
CA SER A 17 2.55 19.64 -6.14
C SER A 17 3.97 19.35 -5.65
N SER A 18 4.08 18.67 -4.51
CA SER A 18 5.35 18.22 -3.96
C SER A 18 5.94 17.18 -4.91
N THR A 19 6.82 17.59 -5.80
CA THR A 19 7.76 16.74 -6.53
C THR A 19 9.01 16.48 -5.70
N GLY A 20 8.85 16.36 -4.38
CA GLY A 20 9.93 16.01 -3.48
C GLY A 20 10.17 14.51 -3.50
N THR A 21 11.37 14.09 -3.90
CA THR A 21 11.83 12.70 -3.73
C THR A 21 11.89 12.41 -2.24
N PHE A 22 11.19 11.39 -1.77
CA PHE A 22 11.28 10.96 -0.38
C PHE A 22 12.66 10.35 -0.13
N HIS A 23 13.47 11.03 0.67
CA HIS A 23 14.79 10.52 1.05
C HIS A 23 14.62 9.50 2.18
N LEU A 24 14.79 8.23 1.82
CA LEU A 24 14.81 7.12 2.78
C LEU A 24 16.26 6.90 3.22
N ASP A 25 16.56 7.16 4.49
CA ASP A 25 17.90 6.90 5.07
C ASP A 25 18.07 5.43 5.51
N ILE A 26 17.12 4.55 5.13
CA ILE A 26 17.11 3.13 5.51
C ILE A 26 16.99 2.23 4.28
N ASP A 27 17.49 1.01 4.41
CA ASP A 27 17.26 -0.06 3.44
C ASP A 27 15.87 -0.69 3.66
N PRO A 28 14.91 -0.57 2.71
CA PRO A 28 13.56 -1.12 2.87
C PRO A 28 13.49 -2.64 2.70
N ARG A 29 14.52 -3.31 2.19
CA ARG A 29 14.50 -4.77 1.93
C ARG A 29 14.28 -5.62 3.18
N PRO A 30 14.91 -5.35 4.33
CA PRO A 30 14.58 -6.05 5.58
C PRO A 30 13.14 -5.81 6.03
N LEU A 31 12.60 -4.61 5.81
CA LEU A 31 11.21 -4.26 6.16
C LEU A 31 10.23 -5.00 5.26
N PHE A 32 10.53 -5.09 3.96
CA PHE A 32 9.75 -5.88 3.00
C PHE A 32 9.76 -7.38 3.37
N ALA A 33 10.93 -7.92 3.76
CA ALA A 33 11.02 -9.29 4.24
C ALA A 33 10.14 -9.50 5.48
N ALA A 34 10.21 -8.61 6.47
CA ALA A 34 9.39 -8.71 7.69
C ALA A 34 7.87 -8.64 7.39
N ALA A 35 7.44 -7.75 6.49
CA ALA A 35 6.04 -7.65 6.09
C ALA A 35 5.55 -8.92 5.37
N THR A 36 6.35 -9.44 4.42
CA THR A 36 6.01 -10.68 3.69
C THR A 36 6.03 -11.92 4.58
N ASP A 37 6.90 -11.97 5.59
CA ASP A 37 6.95 -13.07 6.55
C ASP A 37 5.70 -13.06 7.45
N THR A 38 5.27 -11.88 7.93
CA THR A 38 4.01 -11.71 8.68
C THR A 38 2.81 -12.12 7.81
N ALA A 39 2.76 -11.65 6.56
CA ALA A 39 1.70 -12.01 5.60
C ALA A 39 1.65 -13.52 5.36
N THR A 40 2.81 -14.16 5.21
CA THR A 40 2.90 -15.63 5.02
C THR A 40 2.28 -16.38 6.19
N GLY A 41 2.50 -15.93 7.42
CA GLY A 41 1.91 -16.52 8.62
C GLY A 41 0.37 -16.39 8.63
N VAL A 42 -0.13 -15.19 8.33
CA VAL A 42 -1.57 -14.91 8.30
C VAL A 42 -2.26 -15.68 7.17
N ILE A 43 -1.71 -15.67 5.96
CA ILE A 43 -2.24 -16.41 4.80
C ILE A 43 -2.33 -17.91 5.09
N ALA A 44 -1.27 -18.48 5.68
CA ALA A 44 -1.22 -19.92 5.99
C ALA A 44 -2.20 -20.35 7.09
N ALA A 45 -2.65 -19.43 7.93
CA ALA A 45 -3.61 -19.70 9.01
C ALA A 45 -5.08 -19.49 8.61
N VAL A 46 -5.37 -19.01 7.40
CA VAL A 46 -6.74 -18.88 6.89
C VAL A 46 -7.33 -20.25 6.67
N ARG A 47 -8.55 -20.47 7.19
CA ARG A 47 -9.30 -21.71 7.01
C ARG A 47 -10.29 -21.61 5.86
N ALA A 48 -10.63 -22.74 5.26
CA ALA A 48 -11.55 -22.81 4.11
C ALA A 48 -12.94 -22.18 4.41
N ASP A 49 -13.43 -22.31 5.66
CA ASP A 49 -14.70 -21.72 6.09
C ASP A 49 -14.67 -20.19 6.24
N GLN A 50 -13.48 -19.58 6.19
CA GLN A 50 -13.28 -18.13 6.31
C GLN A 50 -13.11 -17.42 4.96
N LEU A 51 -12.96 -18.15 3.86
CA LEU A 51 -12.63 -17.59 2.55
C LEU A 51 -13.71 -16.65 1.99
N ALA A 52 -14.97 -16.80 2.41
CA ALA A 52 -16.08 -15.94 2.03
C ALA A 52 -16.37 -14.84 3.09
N ASN A 53 -15.52 -14.67 4.09
CA ASN A 53 -15.70 -13.59 5.06
C ASN A 53 -15.48 -12.24 4.37
N PRO A 54 -16.32 -11.22 4.67
CA PRO A 54 -16.07 -9.86 4.24
C PRO A 54 -14.82 -9.31 4.94
N THR A 55 -14.06 -8.46 4.23
CA THR A 55 -12.89 -7.81 4.80
C THR A 55 -13.12 -6.30 5.02
N PRO A 56 -12.28 -5.63 5.81
CA PRO A 56 -12.29 -4.17 5.90
C PRO A 56 -11.95 -3.47 4.57
N CYS A 57 -11.30 -4.17 3.63
CA CYS A 57 -11.20 -3.77 2.24
C CYS A 57 -12.50 -4.15 1.51
N THR A 58 -13.48 -3.25 1.52
CA THR A 58 -14.89 -3.54 1.15
C THR A 58 -15.09 -4.08 -0.27
N GLU A 59 -14.07 -4.06 -1.10
CA GLU A 59 -14.09 -4.56 -2.48
C GLU A 59 -13.74 -6.04 -2.57
N TYR A 60 -13.20 -6.64 -1.49
CA TYR A 60 -12.69 -8.01 -1.48
C TYR A 60 -13.20 -8.82 -0.31
N GLU A 61 -13.67 -10.02 -0.57
CA GLU A 61 -13.72 -11.10 0.41
C GLU A 61 -12.29 -11.63 0.68
N VAL A 62 -12.13 -12.41 1.75
CA VAL A 62 -10.83 -13.00 2.10
C VAL A 62 -10.16 -13.71 0.93
N ARG A 63 -10.91 -14.56 0.18
CA ARG A 63 -10.38 -15.28 -1.00
C ARG A 63 -9.81 -14.35 -2.05
N GLU A 64 -10.53 -13.30 -2.37
CA GLU A 64 -10.12 -12.34 -3.39
C GLU A 64 -8.90 -11.54 -2.94
N LEU A 65 -8.86 -11.16 -1.66
CA LEU A 65 -7.74 -10.42 -1.09
C LEU A 65 -6.47 -11.27 -1.01
N LEU A 66 -6.58 -12.56 -0.73
CA LEU A 66 -5.47 -13.52 -0.82
C LEU A 66 -4.89 -13.59 -2.23
N ARG A 67 -5.76 -13.68 -3.24
CA ARG A 67 -5.36 -13.69 -4.66
C ARG A 67 -4.77 -12.34 -5.07
N HIS A 68 -5.33 -11.24 -4.61
CA HIS A 68 -4.80 -9.89 -4.84
C HIS A 68 -3.34 -9.79 -4.34
N LEU A 69 -3.05 -10.24 -3.12
CA LEU A 69 -1.68 -10.25 -2.59
C LEU A 69 -0.71 -11.06 -3.47
N VAL A 70 -1.13 -12.21 -3.99
CA VAL A 70 -0.31 -12.95 -4.97
C VAL A 70 -0.14 -12.15 -6.25
N GLY A 71 -1.19 -11.51 -6.75
CA GLY A 71 -1.22 -10.78 -8.01
C GLY A 71 -0.38 -9.50 -8.02
N VAL A 72 -0.13 -8.87 -6.87
CA VAL A 72 0.71 -7.65 -6.80
C VAL A 72 2.20 -7.95 -6.85
N MET A 73 2.63 -9.14 -6.43
CA MET A 73 4.05 -9.49 -6.29
C MET A 73 4.84 -9.46 -7.61
N PRO A 74 4.31 -9.91 -8.77
CA PRO A 74 5.01 -9.76 -10.05
C PRO A 74 5.34 -8.32 -10.41
N ARG A 75 4.49 -7.35 -10.03
CA ARG A 75 4.76 -5.91 -10.21
C ARG A 75 5.91 -5.46 -9.32
N VAL A 76 5.95 -5.93 -8.07
CA VAL A 76 7.06 -5.67 -7.14
C VAL A 76 8.37 -6.21 -7.72
N ALA A 77 8.37 -7.43 -8.22
CA ALA A 77 9.54 -8.03 -8.85
C ALA A 77 10.00 -7.28 -10.12
N ALA A 78 9.05 -6.85 -10.97
CA ALA A 78 9.36 -6.08 -12.18
C ALA A 78 10.09 -4.77 -11.86
N MET A 79 9.64 -4.03 -10.85
CA MET A 79 10.32 -2.81 -10.39
C MET A 79 11.76 -3.09 -9.95
N GLY A 80 11.98 -4.16 -9.18
CA GLY A 80 13.32 -4.58 -8.75
C GLY A 80 14.24 -4.92 -9.93
N ARG A 81 13.71 -5.52 -10.99
CA ARG A 81 14.47 -5.80 -12.23
C ARG A 81 14.69 -4.56 -13.11
N GLY A 82 13.90 -3.49 -12.92
CA GLY A 82 13.89 -2.32 -13.79
C GLY A 82 12.99 -2.48 -15.01
N ASP A 83 12.07 -3.44 -14.98
CA ASP A 83 11.02 -3.61 -15.97
C ASP A 83 9.89 -2.59 -15.74
N ASP A 84 9.07 -2.33 -16.76
CA ASP A 84 7.88 -1.48 -16.64
C ASP A 84 6.81 -2.18 -15.77
N PRO A 85 6.55 -1.72 -14.55
CA PRO A 85 5.62 -2.39 -13.64
C PRO A 85 4.16 -2.36 -14.13
N MET A 86 3.82 -1.45 -15.04
CA MET A 86 2.47 -1.34 -15.58
C MET A 86 2.22 -2.26 -16.78
N ARG A 87 3.28 -2.87 -17.33
CA ARG A 87 3.18 -3.87 -18.38
C ARG A 87 3.15 -5.31 -17.86
N VAL A 88 3.35 -5.47 -16.56
CA VAL A 88 3.20 -6.79 -15.94
C VAL A 88 1.72 -7.13 -15.93
N THR A 89 1.34 -8.09 -16.75
CA THR A 89 0.04 -8.75 -16.57
C THR A 89 0.14 -9.51 -15.25
N ALA A 90 -0.71 -9.16 -14.29
CA ALA A 90 -0.89 -10.02 -13.13
C ALA A 90 -1.18 -11.44 -13.65
N PRO A 91 -0.57 -12.49 -13.08
CA PRO A 91 -1.01 -13.84 -13.40
C PRO A 91 -2.53 -13.89 -13.22
N GLU A 92 -3.22 -14.72 -14.02
CA GLU A 92 -4.65 -14.93 -13.85
C GLU A 92 -4.90 -15.52 -12.46
N VAL A 93 -5.02 -14.64 -11.47
CA VAL A 93 -5.29 -15.04 -10.07
C VAL A 93 -6.78 -15.30 -9.85
N ASP A 94 -7.66 -14.80 -10.75
CA ASP A 94 -9.11 -14.91 -10.64
C ASP A 94 -9.60 -16.37 -10.68
N GLY A 95 -8.88 -17.26 -11.36
CA GLY A 95 -9.18 -18.69 -11.43
C GLY A 95 -8.29 -19.57 -10.54
N MET A 96 -7.42 -18.99 -9.73
CA MET A 96 -6.49 -19.75 -8.87
C MET A 96 -7.27 -20.60 -7.86
N ALA A 97 -6.93 -21.88 -7.74
CA ALA A 97 -7.49 -22.74 -6.71
C ALA A 97 -7.02 -22.28 -5.32
N ASP A 98 -7.90 -22.43 -4.31
CA ASP A 98 -7.58 -21.96 -2.96
C ASP A 98 -6.32 -22.65 -2.38
N ASP A 99 -6.09 -23.92 -2.74
CA ASP A 99 -4.91 -24.68 -2.31
C ASP A 99 -3.61 -24.22 -2.98
N ASP A 100 -3.70 -23.52 -4.10
CA ASP A 100 -2.52 -23.00 -4.84
C ASP A 100 -2.07 -21.63 -4.33
N VAL A 101 -2.86 -20.93 -3.54
CA VAL A 101 -2.57 -19.56 -3.06
C VAL A 101 -1.26 -19.52 -2.25
N ILE A 102 -1.08 -20.41 -1.28
CA ILE A 102 0.12 -20.41 -0.41
C ILE A 102 1.38 -20.75 -1.20
N PRO A 103 1.42 -21.81 -2.03
CA PRO A 103 2.58 -22.06 -2.89
C PRO A 103 2.90 -20.89 -3.83
N ALA A 104 1.88 -20.31 -4.48
CA ALA A 104 2.05 -19.16 -5.37
C ALA A 104 2.56 -17.92 -4.65
N TRP A 105 2.02 -17.59 -3.48
CA TRP A 105 2.48 -16.51 -2.63
C TRP A 105 3.97 -16.64 -2.29
N ARG A 106 4.38 -17.81 -1.79
CA ARG A 106 5.77 -18.07 -1.41
C ARG A 106 6.72 -17.92 -2.59
N ALA A 107 6.36 -18.50 -3.74
CA ALA A 107 7.17 -18.38 -4.95
C ALA A 107 7.32 -16.93 -5.41
N ALA A 108 6.23 -16.17 -5.41
CA ALA A 108 6.19 -14.78 -5.82
C ALA A 108 6.98 -13.86 -4.84
N VAL A 109 6.94 -14.13 -3.54
CA VAL A 109 7.76 -13.42 -2.54
C VAL A 109 9.24 -13.65 -2.77
N GLU A 110 9.67 -14.89 -3.01
CA GLU A 110 11.07 -15.20 -3.27
C GLU A 110 11.56 -14.58 -4.58
N GLU A 111 10.73 -14.56 -5.63
CA GLU A 111 11.04 -13.87 -6.88
C GLU A 111 11.21 -12.36 -6.65
N ALA A 112 10.31 -11.73 -5.89
CA ALA A 112 10.43 -10.33 -5.56
C ALA A 112 11.69 -10.04 -4.73
N LYS A 113 11.97 -10.80 -3.68
CA LYS A 113 13.20 -10.65 -2.87
C LYS A 113 14.45 -10.76 -3.74
N ALA A 114 14.50 -11.72 -4.67
CA ALA A 114 15.62 -11.90 -5.59
C ALA A 114 15.79 -10.70 -6.56
N ALA A 115 14.68 -10.15 -7.05
CA ALA A 115 14.70 -8.99 -7.95
C ALA A 115 15.25 -7.71 -7.29
N TRP A 116 15.07 -7.57 -5.97
CA TRP A 116 15.57 -6.43 -5.19
C TRP A 116 16.92 -6.70 -4.51
N ALA A 117 17.57 -7.84 -4.76
CA ALA A 117 18.85 -8.19 -4.13
C ALA A 117 19.98 -7.21 -4.48
N ASP A 118 19.98 -6.68 -5.71
CA ASP A 118 20.94 -5.66 -6.13
C ASP A 118 20.55 -4.29 -5.54
N GLY A 119 21.42 -3.73 -4.69
CA GLY A 119 21.19 -2.42 -4.06
C GLY A 119 21.00 -1.27 -5.06
N SER A 120 21.50 -1.37 -6.29
CA SER A 120 21.28 -0.35 -7.33
C SER A 120 19.81 -0.22 -7.72
N ALA A 121 18.98 -1.23 -7.47
CA ALA A 121 17.54 -1.17 -7.70
C ALA A 121 16.85 -0.11 -6.80
N LEU A 122 17.39 0.13 -5.61
CA LEU A 122 16.84 1.10 -4.66
C LEU A 122 17.00 2.56 -5.10
N GLU A 123 18.00 2.83 -5.94
CA GLU A 123 18.31 4.19 -6.41
C GLU A 123 17.59 4.53 -7.73
N ARG A 124 16.99 3.54 -8.39
CA ARG A 124 16.28 3.78 -9.66
C ARG A 124 15.07 4.66 -9.46
N THR A 125 14.79 5.50 -10.45
CA THR A 125 13.51 6.21 -10.50
C THR A 125 12.42 5.24 -10.97
N ILE A 126 11.40 5.04 -10.14
CA ILE A 126 10.21 4.26 -10.45
C ILE A 126 9.06 5.22 -10.75
N VAL A 127 8.40 5.00 -11.88
CA VAL A 127 7.23 5.80 -12.31
C VAL A 127 5.99 4.92 -12.23
N LEU A 128 5.07 5.30 -11.36
CA LEU A 128 3.75 4.69 -11.20
C LEU A 128 2.68 5.76 -11.49
N PRO A 129 1.45 5.40 -11.86
CA PRO A 129 0.39 6.39 -12.11
C PRO A 129 0.11 7.32 -10.92
N TRP A 130 0.38 6.85 -9.71
CA TRP A 130 0.11 7.56 -8.45
C TRP A 130 1.35 8.15 -7.78
N ALA A 131 2.56 7.73 -8.17
CA ALA A 131 3.80 8.24 -7.58
C ALA A 131 4.97 8.14 -8.57
N THR A 132 5.90 9.07 -8.46
CA THR A 132 7.23 8.97 -9.09
C THR A 132 8.24 9.19 -7.98
N ASP A 133 9.03 8.16 -7.66
CA ASP A 133 9.98 8.21 -6.54
C ASP A 133 11.14 7.23 -6.78
N THR A 134 12.02 7.08 -5.78
CA THR A 134 13.11 6.10 -5.78
C THR A 134 12.58 4.67 -5.68
N GLY A 135 13.37 3.69 -6.09
CA GLY A 135 13.07 2.28 -5.87
C GLY A 135 12.89 1.94 -4.40
N ALA A 136 13.67 2.59 -3.52
CA ALA A 136 13.55 2.42 -2.08
C ALA A 136 12.15 2.85 -1.58
N ALA A 137 11.68 4.03 -1.97
CA ALA A 137 10.35 4.52 -1.61
C ALA A 137 9.24 3.64 -2.23
N ALA A 138 9.41 3.21 -3.49
CA ALA A 138 8.46 2.31 -4.13
C ALA A 138 8.33 0.97 -3.39
N LEU A 139 9.47 0.34 -3.01
CA LEU A 139 9.46 -0.90 -2.24
C LEU A 139 8.81 -0.72 -0.86
N LEU A 140 9.08 0.41 -0.17
CA LEU A 140 8.44 0.73 1.10
C LEU A 140 6.93 0.98 0.94
N GLY A 141 6.48 1.54 -0.18
CA GLY A 141 5.06 1.64 -0.53
C GLY A 141 4.38 0.26 -0.55
N TYR A 142 5.06 -0.76 -1.09
CA TYR A 142 4.55 -2.14 -1.05
C TYR A 142 4.66 -2.82 0.31
N VAL A 143 5.56 -2.36 1.20
CA VAL A 143 5.49 -2.75 2.62
C VAL A 143 4.17 -2.29 3.23
N SER A 144 3.73 -1.05 2.94
CA SER A 144 2.42 -0.56 3.36
C SER A 144 1.27 -1.40 2.80
N GLU A 145 1.26 -1.62 1.49
CA GLU A 145 0.24 -2.41 0.77
C GLU A 145 0.07 -3.81 1.38
N ILE A 146 1.18 -4.55 1.50
CA ILE A 146 1.18 -5.90 2.06
C ILE A 146 0.73 -5.88 3.54
N THR A 147 1.20 -4.92 4.33
CA THR A 147 0.86 -4.83 5.76
C THR A 147 -0.62 -4.54 5.97
N VAL A 148 -1.19 -3.58 5.22
CA VAL A 148 -2.60 -3.20 5.34
C VAL A 148 -3.51 -4.36 4.92
N HIS A 149 -3.23 -5.02 3.80
CA HIS A 149 -4.04 -6.17 3.36
C HIS A 149 -3.84 -7.41 4.24
N THR A 150 -2.67 -7.60 4.81
CA THR A 150 -2.46 -8.63 5.85
C THR A 150 -3.32 -8.35 7.08
N TRP A 151 -3.42 -7.08 7.49
CA TRP A 151 -4.29 -6.68 8.59
C TRP A 151 -5.77 -6.90 8.23
N ASP A 152 -6.20 -6.56 7.01
CA ASP A 152 -7.57 -6.79 6.53
C ASP A 152 -7.94 -8.28 6.65
N ILE A 153 -7.04 -9.19 6.21
CA ILE A 153 -7.24 -10.64 6.32
C ILE A 153 -7.26 -11.10 7.79
N ALA A 154 -6.30 -10.65 8.59
CA ALA A 154 -6.22 -11.00 10.00
C ALA A 154 -7.48 -10.59 10.77
N HIS A 155 -7.96 -9.36 10.51
CA HIS A 155 -9.21 -8.84 11.09
C HIS A 155 -10.42 -9.71 10.68
N ALA A 156 -10.57 -10.01 9.39
CA ALA A 156 -11.68 -10.82 8.86
C ALA A 156 -11.69 -12.26 9.35
N THR A 157 -10.54 -12.79 9.77
CA THR A 157 -10.36 -14.18 10.20
C THR A 157 -10.14 -14.33 11.71
N GLY A 158 -10.13 -13.21 12.47
CA GLY A 158 -9.96 -13.20 13.91
C GLY A 158 -8.54 -13.57 14.35
N GLN A 159 -7.53 -13.30 13.54
CA GLN A 159 -6.12 -13.53 13.84
C GLN A 159 -5.50 -12.29 14.49
N THR A 160 -4.48 -12.49 15.32
CA THR A 160 -3.71 -11.42 15.99
C THR A 160 -2.22 -11.61 15.72
N PRO A 161 -1.72 -11.25 14.53
CA PRO A 161 -0.32 -11.40 14.20
C PRO A 161 0.56 -10.44 15.01
N THR A 162 1.83 -10.80 15.18
CA THR A 162 2.84 -9.88 15.69
C THR A 162 3.37 -9.03 14.54
N TRP A 163 3.27 -7.71 14.68
CA TRP A 163 3.73 -6.76 13.68
C TRP A 163 5.20 -6.37 13.92
N ASN A 164 5.96 -6.22 12.84
CA ASN A 164 7.27 -5.59 12.93
C ASN A 164 7.07 -4.06 12.99
N GLU A 165 7.27 -3.47 14.17
CA GLU A 165 7.01 -2.04 14.42
C GLU A 165 7.85 -1.12 13.55
N GLU A 166 9.09 -1.51 13.22
CA GLU A 166 9.96 -0.74 12.33
C GLU A 166 9.40 -0.72 10.91
N ALA A 167 8.97 -1.86 10.37
CA ALA A 167 8.36 -1.95 9.05
C ALA A 167 7.06 -1.14 8.98
N VAL A 168 6.18 -1.31 9.97
CA VAL A 168 4.91 -0.58 10.04
C VAL A 168 5.13 0.92 10.20
N GLY A 169 6.08 1.33 11.06
CA GLY A 169 6.37 2.75 11.31
C GLY A 169 6.93 3.47 10.09
N ASN A 170 7.84 2.83 9.36
CA ASN A 170 8.40 3.41 8.12
C ASN A 170 7.34 3.45 7.00
N ALA A 171 6.54 2.39 6.84
CA ALA A 171 5.43 2.38 5.89
C ALA A 171 4.41 3.50 6.19
N TYR A 172 4.08 3.71 7.48
CA TYR A 172 3.19 4.78 7.91
C TYR A 172 3.78 6.17 7.61
N GLY A 173 5.09 6.37 7.83
CA GLY A 173 5.77 7.61 7.49
C GLY A 173 5.64 7.94 6.00
N LEU A 174 5.98 6.98 5.13
CA LEU A 174 5.91 7.16 3.69
C LEU A 174 4.48 7.41 3.19
N ILE A 175 3.51 6.60 3.62
CA ILE A 175 2.15 6.73 3.08
C ILE A 175 1.51 8.08 3.45
N ARG A 176 1.90 8.70 4.56
CA ARG A 176 1.45 10.05 4.93
C ARG A 176 1.99 11.13 4.00
N GLU A 177 3.16 10.93 3.42
CA GLU A 177 3.72 11.85 2.41
C GLU A 177 3.05 11.64 1.04
N TRP A 178 2.78 10.39 0.66
CA TRP A 178 2.19 10.06 -0.62
C TRP A 178 0.69 10.28 -0.69
N LEU A 179 -0.01 10.03 0.41
CA LEU A 179 -1.46 10.08 0.49
C LEU A 179 -1.90 11.07 1.58
N PRO A 180 -2.37 12.27 1.21
CA PRO A 180 -2.79 13.27 2.19
C PRO A 180 -4.00 12.79 3.00
N GLY A 181 -4.16 13.38 4.19
CA GLY A 181 -5.27 13.04 5.09
C GLY A 181 -6.65 13.49 4.61
N VAL A 182 -6.71 14.42 3.66
CA VAL A 182 -7.96 14.99 3.12
C VAL A 182 -7.85 15.20 1.61
N GLY A 183 -8.98 15.26 0.91
CA GLY A 183 -9.02 15.56 -0.53
C GLY A 183 -8.62 14.38 -1.40
N ARG A 184 -8.82 13.16 -0.93
CA ARG A 184 -8.40 11.93 -1.62
C ARG A 184 -9.18 11.68 -2.89
N ALA A 185 -10.48 12.00 -2.89
CA ALA A 185 -11.34 11.78 -4.05
C ALA A 185 -10.83 12.50 -5.32
N GLU A 186 -10.34 13.73 -5.17
CA GLU A 186 -9.76 14.49 -6.27
C GLU A 186 -8.46 13.87 -6.78
N ILE A 187 -7.61 13.38 -5.87
CA ILE A 187 -6.35 12.71 -6.22
C ILE A 187 -6.64 11.43 -6.99
N PHE A 188 -7.57 10.60 -6.51
CA PHE A 188 -7.94 9.37 -7.21
C PHE A 188 -8.62 9.63 -8.55
N ALA A 189 -9.39 10.70 -8.68
CA ALA A 189 -9.92 11.11 -9.97
C ALA A 189 -8.81 11.42 -10.99
N GLU A 190 -7.75 12.12 -10.59
CA GLU A 190 -6.59 12.38 -11.44
C GLU A 190 -5.78 11.12 -11.73
N VAL A 191 -5.61 10.21 -10.76
CA VAL A 191 -4.95 8.92 -10.98
C VAL A 191 -5.73 8.09 -12.01
N ARG A 192 -7.05 7.94 -11.85
CA ARG A 192 -7.90 7.23 -12.82
C ARG A 192 -7.80 7.80 -14.23
N LYS A 193 -7.75 9.12 -14.33
CA LYS A 193 -7.56 9.81 -15.62
C LYS A 193 -6.22 9.44 -16.27
N LYS A 194 -5.12 9.37 -15.48
CA LYS A 194 -3.80 8.93 -15.99
C LYS A 194 -3.80 7.46 -16.40
N MET A 195 -4.56 6.61 -15.70
CA MET A 195 -4.68 5.18 -16.02
C MET A 195 -5.54 4.92 -17.27
N GLY A 196 -6.30 5.91 -17.74
CA GLY A 196 -7.09 5.82 -18.96
C GLY A 196 -8.53 5.32 -18.78
N PRO A 197 -9.28 5.18 -19.89
CA PRO A 197 -10.73 4.92 -19.85
C PRO A 197 -11.15 3.64 -19.11
N ALA A 198 -10.31 2.62 -19.11
CA ALA A 198 -10.59 1.36 -18.40
C ALA A 198 -10.70 1.55 -16.88
N ALA A 199 -10.03 2.57 -16.33
CA ALA A 199 -10.06 2.88 -14.91
C ALA A 199 -11.13 3.90 -14.50
N ALA A 200 -11.91 4.43 -15.44
CA ALA A 200 -12.84 5.54 -15.18
C ALA A 200 -13.92 5.22 -14.15
N GLY A 201 -14.32 3.95 -14.02
CA GLY A 201 -15.30 3.46 -13.04
C GLY A 201 -14.68 2.76 -11.84
N ALA A 202 -13.35 2.73 -11.73
CA ALA A 202 -12.70 2.10 -10.59
C ALA A 202 -12.99 2.89 -9.30
N PRO A 203 -13.22 2.20 -8.16
CA PRO A 203 -13.38 2.86 -6.88
C PRO A 203 -12.11 3.57 -6.43
N ASP A 204 -12.23 4.41 -5.41
CA ASP A 204 -11.06 5.04 -4.79
C ASP A 204 -10.28 3.96 -4.00
N ALA A 205 -8.96 3.89 -4.24
CA ALA A 205 -8.11 2.87 -3.63
C ALA A 205 -8.08 2.96 -2.09
N PHE A 206 -8.32 4.16 -1.54
CA PHE A 206 -8.32 4.40 -0.10
C PHE A 206 -9.45 5.36 0.29
N ALA A 207 -10.23 4.99 1.29
CA ALA A 207 -11.22 5.87 1.91
C ALA A 207 -10.53 7.02 2.67
N GLU A 208 -11.31 7.98 3.16
CA GLU A 208 -10.82 9.04 4.06
C GLU A 208 -10.21 8.43 5.34
N VAL A 209 -9.30 9.18 5.97
CA VAL A 209 -8.63 8.74 7.20
C VAL A 209 -9.65 8.47 8.31
N ALA A 210 -9.59 7.27 8.90
CA ALA A 210 -10.37 6.95 10.08
C ALA A 210 -9.76 7.57 11.35
N PRO A 211 -10.58 8.07 12.28
CA PRO A 211 -10.07 8.63 13.52
C PRO A 211 -9.54 7.54 14.45
N VAL A 212 -8.33 7.74 14.98
CA VAL A 212 -7.71 6.93 16.03
C VAL A 212 -7.02 7.83 17.05
N PRO A 213 -6.86 7.41 18.30
CA PRO A 213 -6.05 8.13 19.28
C PRO A 213 -4.60 8.35 18.80
N ASP A 214 -3.98 9.45 19.20
CA ASP A 214 -2.59 9.76 18.83
C ASP A 214 -1.58 8.73 19.37
N ASP A 215 -1.91 8.08 20.47
CA ASP A 215 -1.14 7.04 21.14
C ASP A 215 -1.56 5.62 20.75
N ALA A 216 -2.42 5.46 19.75
CA ALA A 216 -2.81 4.15 19.24
C ALA A 216 -1.59 3.36 18.72
N PRO A 217 -1.61 2.01 18.77
CA PRO A 217 -0.58 1.17 18.17
C PRO A 217 -0.25 1.60 16.75
N ILE A 218 1.00 1.51 16.36
CA ILE A 218 1.44 2.01 15.04
C ILE A 218 0.71 1.31 13.88
N ILE A 219 0.32 0.05 14.04
CA ILE A 219 -0.48 -0.67 13.05
C ILE A 219 -1.87 -0.05 12.89
N ASP A 220 -2.54 0.30 13.99
CA ASP A 220 -3.86 0.92 13.96
C ASP A 220 -3.81 2.29 13.27
N ARG A 221 -2.74 3.04 13.52
CA ARG A 221 -2.50 4.33 12.86
C ARG A 221 -2.25 4.16 11.35
N LEU A 222 -1.49 3.15 10.93
CA LEU A 222 -1.26 2.84 9.52
C LEU A 222 -2.57 2.47 8.82
N VAL A 223 -3.33 1.53 9.37
CA VAL A 223 -4.57 1.06 8.73
C VAL A 223 -5.65 2.12 8.74
N ALA A 224 -5.75 2.93 9.81
CA ALA A 224 -6.65 4.08 9.87
C ALA A 224 -6.29 5.13 8.83
N TRP A 225 -4.99 5.41 8.60
CA TRP A 225 -4.57 6.29 7.53
C TRP A 225 -4.99 5.76 6.16
N ASN A 226 -5.06 4.45 5.98
CA ASN A 226 -5.55 3.80 4.78
C ASN A 226 -7.09 3.59 4.77
N GLY A 227 -7.84 4.27 5.65
CA GLY A 227 -9.30 4.30 5.65
C GLY A 227 -9.97 3.12 6.36
N ARG A 228 -9.22 2.29 7.09
CA ARG A 228 -9.78 1.18 7.88
C ARG A 228 -10.19 1.66 9.27
N GLN A 229 -11.15 0.96 9.87
CA GLN A 229 -11.60 1.18 11.26
C GLN A 229 -10.97 0.09 12.15
N PRO A 230 -9.83 0.36 12.84
CA PRO A 230 -9.19 -0.64 13.70
C PRO A 230 -9.94 -0.92 15.00
#